data_9807bf653bfd6ddb1e0c64df84dd6c84
#
_entry.id   9807bf653bfd6ddb1e0c64df84dd6c84
#
_cell.length_a   1.000
_cell.length_b   1.000
_cell.length_c   1.000
_cell.angle_alpha   90.00
_cell.angle_beta   90.00
_cell.angle_gamma   90.00
#
_symmetry.space_group_name_H-M   'P 1'
#
loop_
_entity.id
_entity.type
_entity.pdbx_description
1 polymer ?
#
loop_
_entity_poly.entity_id
_entity_poly.type
_entity_poly.pdbx_seq_one_letter_code
_entity_poly.pdbx_strand_id
1 'polypeptide(L)'
;MHNVNVDYTSSLGLNVGLDYTYYNYPSTQDYINKTESSEQLFLADASQTINRWNVYAGQTHTLPSDWELNYGIDFTFAKDKSSQIYRPQDGSDMSGLNTCTDLKEETYNFYGGVEKSFNDKLSLSLSVAGEYYKLMNYKKWAVYPAMQLSYALSDSHIFQLGFSSDKTYPEYWTIQESVSYMNGYAMLLGNPALRPSTDYTAELTYVLKNKYMFNVYYSYIKDLFNQLAYQSPDKLALIYQTINYDYEENYGATATIPFSVGGFWNSQITLDGSILKDVCDSFHAIRFNRTKFRGIAMMNNTFKLFSEPDIRLELNSMYVSSFIQGIYDISPIWKIDAGLKWTFAGKKAELKLKVNDLFDSFNPDTKINYKGQHLIMNQRRDSRNISVSFVYKFGGYKAKEHKSVDTSRFGF
;
A
#
# COMPACT_ATOMS: atom_id res chain seq x y z
N MET A 1 -3.28 19.69 -7.84
CA MET A 1 -1.88 19.35 -7.53
C MET A 1 -0.98 19.83 -8.65
N HIS A 2 0.20 20.36 -8.30
CA HIS A 2 1.26 20.75 -9.23
C HIS A 2 2.57 20.16 -8.74
N ASN A 3 3.35 19.60 -9.67
CA ASN A 3 4.66 19.05 -9.36
C ASN A 3 5.69 19.58 -10.36
N VAL A 4 6.87 19.90 -9.86
CA VAL A 4 8.04 20.28 -10.66
C VAL A 4 9.21 19.45 -10.20
N ASN A 5 9.80 18.71 -11.13
CA ASN A 5 10.95 17.85 -10.90
C ASN A 5 12.10 18.26 -11.83
N VAL A 6 13.30 18.33 -11.27
CA VAL A 6 14.55 18.62 -12.00
C VAL A 6 15.57 17.57 -11.58
N ASP A 7 16.02 16.76 -12.53
CA ASP A 7 17.02 15.72 -12.35
C ASP A 7 18.25 15.99 -13.22
N TYR A 8 19.42 15.82 -12.65
CA TYR A 8 20.68 15.87 -13.35
C TYR A 8 21.50 14.59 -13.10
N THR A 9 21.89 13.94 -14.17
CA THR A 9 22.77 12.77 -14.11
C THR A 9 24.06 13.07 -14.86
N SER A 10 25.18 12.96 -14.17
CA SER A 10 26.51 13.13 -14.77
C SER A 10 27.03 11.84 -15.39
N SER A 11 27.96 11.95 -16.33
CA SER A 11 28.68 10.80 -16.89
C SER A 11 29.58 10.08 -15.86
N LEU A 12 29.83 10.69 -14.71
CA LEU A 12 30.62 10.14 -13.61
C LEU A 12 29.73 9.40 -12.56
N GLY A 13 28.47 9.17 -12.84
CA GLY A 13 27.55 8.47 -11.94
C GLY A 13 26.95 9.34 -10.83
N LEU A 14 27.18 10.66 -10.82
CA LEU A 14 26.51 11.57 -9.89
C LEU A 14 25.08 11.84 -10.34
N ASN A 15 24.13 11.62 -9.45
CA ASN A 15 22.72 11.95 -9.59
C ASN A 15 22.35 13.03 -8.58
N VAL A 16 21.76 14.14 -9.03
CA VAL A 16 21.22 15.19 -8.15
C VAL A 16 19.83 15.53 -8.62
N GLY A 17 18.90 15.68 -7.71
CA GLY A 17 17.54 16.07 -8.05
C GLY A 17 16.87 16.93 -7.02
N LEU A 18 15.87 17.65 -7.51
CA LEU A 18 14.95 18.49 -6.74
C LEU A 18 13.55 18.20 -7.20
N ASP A 19 12.68 17.91 -6.26
CA ASP A 19 11.25 17.72 -6.49
C ASP A 19 10.46 18.71 -5.60
N TYR A 20 9.54 19.44 -6.20
CA TYR A 20 8.59 20.30 -5.48
C TYR A 20 7.18 19.88 -5.82
N THR A 21 6.38 19.62 -4.81
CA THR A 21 4.95 19.32 -4.94
C THR A 21 4.11 20.31 -4.14
N TYR A 22 3.16 20.90 -4.84
CA TYR A 22 2.08 21.71 -4.25
C TYR A 22 0.75 20.98 -4.42
N TYR A 23 0.05 20.74 -3.33
CA TYR A 23 -1.28 20.15 -3.30
C TYR A 23 -2.24 21.08 -2.58
N ASN A 24 -3.43 21.30 -3.14
CA ASN A 24 -4.50 22.03 -2.50
C ASN A 24 -5.83 21.34 -2.79
N TYR A 25 -6.57 21.05 -1.74
CA TYR A 25 -7.85 20.35 -1.78
C TYR A 25 -8.84 21.01 -0.83
N PRO A 26 -9.71 21.90 -1.33
CA PRO A 26 -10.88 22.37 -0.61
C PRO A 26 -12.03 21.38 -0.80
N SER A 27 -12.82 21.14 0.24
CA SER A 27 -14.00 20.29 0.23
C SER A 27 -15.07 20.87 1.12
N THR A 28 -16.33 20.83 0.67
CA THR A 28 -17.50 21.18 1.48
C THR A 28 -18.44 19.99 1.48
N GLN A 29 -18.92 19.59 2.64
CA GLN A 29 -19.87 18.51 2.82
C GLN A 29 -21.12 19.03 3.54
N ASP A 30 -22.29 18.65 3.01
CA ASP A 30 -23.58 18.92 3.62
C ASP A 30 -24.01 17.72 4.48
N TYR A 31 -24.33 17.98 5.73
CA TYR A 31 -24.84 16.97 6.65
C TYR A 31 -26.27 17.27 7.02
N ILE A 32 -27.13 16.28 6.81
CA ILE A 32 -28.52 16.32 7.21
C ILE A 32 -28.77 15.08 8.08
N ASN A 33 -29.01 15.28 9.37
CA ASN A 33 -29.37 14.23 10.30
C ASN A 33 -30.82 14.44 10.76
N LYS A 34 -31.72 13.59 10.29
CA LYS A 34 -33.16 13.63 10.65
C LYS A 34 -33.51 12.50 11.58
N THR A 35 -34.06 12.85 12.72
CA THR A 35 -34.73 11.92 13.63
C THR A 35 -36.25 12.25 13.68
N GLU A 36 -37.06 11.42 14.29
CA GLU A 36 -38.49 11.69 14.46
C GLU A 36 -38.77 12.99 15.22
N SER A 37 -37.82 13.44 16.05
CA SER A 37 -38.00 14.58 16.96
C SER A 37 -37.06 15.76 16.67
N SER A 38 -36.07 15.63 15.78
CA SER A 38 -35.09 16.68 15.50
C SER A 38 -34.54 16.57 14.10
N GLU A 39 -34.20 17.72 13.53
CA GLU A 39 -33.42 17.85 12.29
C GLU A 39 -32.16 18.66 12.59
N GLN A 40 -31.00 18.06 12.39
CA GLN A 40 -29.71 18.73 12.51
C GLN A 40 -29.12 18.95 11.13
N LEU A 41 -28.86 20.21 10.80
CA LEU A 41 -28.28 20.63 9.54
C LEU A 41 -26.97 21.36 9.78
N PHE A 42 -25.89 20.92 9.13
CA PHE A 42 -24.62 21.67 9.14
C PHE A 42 -23.81 21.43 7.89
N LEU A 43 -22.99 22.42 7.55
CA LEU A 43 -21.94 22.31 6.55
C LEU A 43 -20.61 22.04 7.25
N ALA A 44 -19.79 21.18 6.66
CA ALA A 44 -18.40 21.02 7.05
C ALA A 44 -17.48 21.45 5.88
N ASP A 45 -16.79 22.56 6.06
CA ASP A 45 -15.77 23.03 5.12
C ASP A 45 -14.42 22.50 5.57
N ALA A 46 -13.79 21.69 4.75
CA ALA A 46 -12.45 21.21 4.94
C ALA A 46 -11.50 21.76 3.87
N SER A 47 -10.29 22.06 4.26
CA SER A 47 -9.22 22.40 3.33
C SER A 47 -7.91 21.78 3.75
N GLN A 48 -7.12 21.35 2.78
CA GLN A 48 -5.75 20.89 3.00
C GLN A 48 -4.83 21.51 1.94
N THR A 49 -3.72 22.06 2.38
CA THR A 49 -2.67 22.61 1.51
C THR A 49 -1.32 22.03 1.92
N ILE A 50 -0.69 21.30 1.01
CA ILE A 50 0.61 20.67 1.25
C ILE A 50 1.64 21.29 0.31
N ASN A 51 2.78 21.70 0.89
CA ASN A 51 3.99 22.08 0.18
C ASN A 51 5.08 21.10 0.58
N ARG A 52 5.64 20.36 -0.40
CA ARG A 52 6.66 19.36 -0.16
C ARG A 52 7.85 19.58 -1.08
N TRP A 53 9.04 19.60 -0.50
CA TRP A 53 10.32 19.67 -1.18
C TRP A 53 11.07 18.38 -0.89
N ASN A 54 11.65 17.78 -1.91
CA ASN A 54 12.58 16.69 -1.78
C ASN A 54 13.85 17.02 -2.56
N VAL A 55 14.98 16.93 -1.90
CA VAL A 55 16.32 17.18 -2.47
C VAL A 55 17.17 15.94 -2.25
N TYR A 56 17.74 15.40 -3.30
CA TYR A 56 18.56 14.21 -3.20
C TYR A 56 19.84 14.33 -4.03
N ALA A 57 20.86 13.64 -3.55
CA ALA A 57 22.10 13.44 -4.27
C ALA A 57 22.62 12.03 -4.01
N GLY A 58 23.04 11.35 -5.06
CA GLY A 58 23.60 10.01 -4.96
C GLY A 58 24.76 9.81 -5.93
N GLN A 59 25.68 8.95 -5.57
CA GLN A 59 26.87 8.62 -6.35
C GLN A 59 27.07 7.12 -6.36
N THR A 60 27.44 6.59 -7.53
CA THR A 60 27.86 5.20 -7.70
C THR A 60 29.29 5.17 -8.21
N HIS A 61 30.10 4.34 -7.62
CA HIS A 61 31.49 4.10 -8.02
C HIS A 61 31.75 2.62 -8.23
N THR A 62 32.38 2.28 -9.34
CA THR A 62 33.00 0.97 -9.51
C THR A 62 34.39 0.98 -8.88
N LEU A 63 34.57 0.13 -7.88
CA LEU A 63 35.84 -0.03 -7.17
C LEU A 63 36.68 -1.19 -7.77
N PRO A 64 37.98 -1.35 -7.39
CA PRO A 64 38.76 -2.49 -7.79
C PRO A 64 38.06 -3.82 -7.46
N SER A 65 38.31 -4.82 -8.31
CA SER A 65 37.71 -6.16 -8.21
C SER A 65 36.18 -6.17 -8.35
N ASP A 66 35.64 -5.27 -9.16
CA ASP A 66 34.22 -5.21 -9.54
C ASP A 66 33.25 -5.04 -8.35
N TRP A 67 33.68 -4.36 -7.29
CA TRP A 67 32.78 -3.86 -6.26
C TRP A 67 32.11 -2.60 -6.75
N GLU A 68 30.80 -2.53 -6.59
CA GLU A 68 30.04 -1.28 -6.73
C GLU A 68 29.77 -0.68 -5.36
N LEU A 69 30.10 0.59 -5.18
CA LEU A 69 29.77 1.39 -4.00
C LEU A 69 28.73 2.43 -4.40
N ASN A 70 27.58 2.41 -3.77
CA ASN A 70 26.56 3.44 -3.89
C ASN A 70 26.36 4.14 -2.54
N TYR A 71 26.17 5.45 -2.57
CA TYR A 71 25.87 6.23 -1.38
C TYR A 71 25.18 7.54 -1.76
N GLY A 72 24.48 8.12 -0.80
CA GLY A 72 23.79 9.38 -1.06
C GLY A 72 23.02 9.91 0.14
N ILE A 73 22.31 10.98 -0.15
CA ILE A 73 21.46 11.71 0.78
C ILE A 73 20.10 11.95 0.12
N ASP A 74 19.06 11.97 0.93
CA ASP A 74 17.72 12.35 0.52
C ASP A 74 17.06 13.16 1.66
N PHE A 75 16.71 14.40 1.39
CA PHE A 75 16.13 15.31 2.36
C PHE A 75 14.72 15.71 1.92
N THR A 76 13.75 15.48 2.79
CA THR A 76 12.37 15.89 2.56
C THR A 76 11.95 16.94 3.59
N PHE A 77 11.34 18.03 3.11
CA PHE A 77 10.72 19.07 3.90
C PHE A 77 9.28 19.21 3.45
N ALA A 78 8.34 19.06 4.38
CA ALA A 78 6.94 19.25 4.05
C ALA A 78 6.25 20.16 5.06
N LYS A 79 5.28 20.91 4.56
CA LYS A 79 4.36 21.71 5.36
C LYS A 79 2.95 21.39 4.92
N ASP A 80 2.14 20.87 5.84
CA ASP A 80 0.70 20.69 5.68
C ASP A 80 -0.04 21.74 6.51
N LYS A 81 -0.93 22.46 5.85
CA LYS A 81 -1.90 23.33 6.51
C LYS A 81 -3.28 22.80 6.21
N SER A 82 -4.03 22.48 7.24
CA SER A 82 -5.40 21.98 7.10
C SER A 82 -6.33 22.67 8.06
N SER A 83 -7.59 22.76 7.66
CA SER A 83 -8.67 23.28 8.49
C SER A 83 -9.94 22.47 8.27
N GLN A 84 -10.74 22.35 9.32
CA GLN A 84 -12.09 21.84 9.27
C GLN A 84 -12.99 22.75 10.10
N ILE A 85 -13.97 23.36 9.45
CA ILE A 85 -14.86 24.37 10.02
C ILE A 85 -16.29 23.89 9.87
N TYR A 86 -16.99 23.77 10.98
CA TYR A 86 -18.40 23.40 11.04
C TYR A 86 -19.28 24.66 11.07
N ARG A 87 -20.27 24.69 10.20
CA ARG A 87 -21.26 25.79 10.11
C ARG A 87 -22.65 25.20 10.30
N PRO A 88 -23.18 25.21 11.54
CA PRO A 88 -24.54 24.75 11.81
C PRO A 88 -25.56 25.68 11.14
N GLN A 89 -26.64 25.11 10.62
CA GLN A 89 -27.74 25.84 10.00
C GLN A 89 -29.00 25.84 10.88
N ASP A 90 -28.95 25.12 12.00
CA ASP A 90 -30.04 24.95 12.97
C ASP A 90 -29.85 25.83 14.23
N GLY A 91 -28.84 26.71 14.27
CA GLY A 91 -28.53 27.55 15.41
C GLY A 91 -27.74 26.85 16.52
N SER A 92 -27.34 25.59 16.34
CA SER A 92 -26.46 24.88 17.29
C SER A 92 -25.05 25.47 17.29
N ASP A 93 -24.30 25.28 18.37
CA ASP A 93 -22.88 25.66 18.43
C ASP A 93 -22.00 24.44 18.21
N MET A 94 -21.27 24.44 17.09
CA MET A 94 -20.28 23.42 16.74
C MET A 94 -18.85 24.00 16.70
N SER A 95 -18.63 25.21 17.18
CA SER A 95 -17.33 25.89 17.12
C SER A 95 -16.22 25.12 17.84
N GLY A 96 -16.56 24.35 18.88
CA GLY A 96 -15.62 23.47 19.59
C GLY A 96 -15.08 22.29 18.76
N LEU A 97 -15.67 22.02 17.58
CA LEU A 97 -15.19 20.99 16.65
C LEU A 97 -14.31 21.55 15.55
N ASN A 98 -14.21 22.90 15.46
CA ASN A 98 -13.38 23.54 14.46
C ASN A 98 -11.90 23.28 14.75
N THR A 99 -11.18 22.88 13.72
CA THR A 99 -9.74 22.60 13.83
C THR A 99 -8.96 23.33 12.74
N CYS A 100 -7.76 23.80 13.12
CA CYS A 100 -6.77 24.33 12.20
C CYS A 100 -5.42 23.75 12.59
N THR A 101 -4.77 23.06 11.66
CA THR A 101 -3.50 22.37 11.90
C THR A 101 -2.42 22.90 10.96
N ASP A 102 -1.22 23.14 11.47
CA ASP A 102 -0.01 23.51 10.70
C ASP A 102 1.09 22.50 11.07
N LEU A 103 1.25 21.47 10.23
CA LEU A 103 2.24 20.41 10.42
C LEU A 103 3.51 20.75 9.66
N LYS A 104 4.65 20.52 10.29
CA LYS A 104 5.97 20.64 9.66
C LYS A 104 6.69 19.31 9.82
N GLU A 105 7.14 18.76 8.69
CA GLU A 105 7.87 17.52 8.61
C GLU A 105 9.25 17.74 8.01
N GLU A 106 10.25 17.12 8.59
CA GLU A 106 11.63 17.12 8.11
C GLU A 106 12.15 15.69 8.17
N THR A 107 12.70 15.22 7.06
CA THR A 107 13.32 13.90 6.95
C THR A 107 14.72 14.07 6.35
N TYR A 108 15.71 13.51 7.01
CA TYR A 108 17.11 13.50 6.57
C TYR A 108 17.56 12.05 6.47
N ASN A 109 17.74 11.57 5.26
CA ASN A 109 18.21 10.23 4.94
C ASN A 109 19.64 10.26 4.44
N PHE A 110 20.45 9.34 4.96
CA PHE A 110 21.81 9.06 4.51
C PHE A 110 21.89 7.57 4.22
N TYR A 111 22.33 7.18 3.04
CA TYR A 111 22.42 5.77 2.69
C TYR A 111 23.75 5.43 2.08
N GLY A 112 24.13 4.17 2.23
CA GLY A 112 25.29 3.60 1.56
C GLY A 112 25.12 2.10 1.38
N GLY A 113 25.71 1.59 0.30
CA GLY A 113 25.65 0.17 0.00
C GLY A 113 26.83 -0.27 -0.86
N VAL A 114 27.07 -1.57 -0.80
CA VAL A 114 28.07 -2.23 -1.64
C VAL A 114 27.44 -3.44 -2.32
N GLU A 115 27.79 -3.64 -3.57
CA GLU A 115 27.35 -4.79 -4.36
C GLU A 115 28.54 -5.45 -5.03
N LYS A 116 28.49 -6.78 -5.16
CA LYS A 116 29.48 -7.57 -5.88
C LYS A 116 28.89 -8.84 -6.45
N SER A 117 29.22 -9.10 -7.72
CA SER A 117 29.13 -10.42 -8.32
C SER A 117 30.51 -11.10 -8.21
N PHE A 118 30.64 -12.13 -7.35
CA PHE A 118 31.88 -12.86 -7.15
C PHE A 118 32.23 -13.74 -8.35
N ASN A 119 31.19 -14.22 -9.02
CA ASN A 119 31.25 -14.99 -10.26
C ASN A 119 29.81 -15.07 -10.83
N ASP A 120 29.61 -15.79 -11.92
CA ASP A 120 28.30 -15.96 -12.57
C ASP A 120 27.25 -16.65 -11.67
N LYS A 121 27.63 -17.16 -10.50
CA LYS A 121 26.78 -17.94 -9.60
C LYS A 121 26.46 -17.25 -8.28
N LEU A 122 27.31 -16.31 -7.85
CA LEU A 122 27.18 -15.71 -6.53
C LEU A 122 27.23 -14.20 -6.60
N SER A 123 26.19 -13.54 -6.15
CA SER A 123 26.11 -12.09 -5.97
C SER A 123 25.65 -11.72 -4.57
N LEU A 124 26.20 -10.64 -4.05
CA LEU A 124 25.86 -10.07 -2.74
C LEU A 124 25.64 -8.57 -2.87
N SER A 125 24.54 -8.08 -2.29
CA SER A 125 24.29 -6.66 -2.10
C SER A 125 24.03 -6.41 -0.61
N LEU A 126 24.69 -5.42 -0.04
CA LEU A 126 24.51 -4.97 1.33
C LEU A 126 24.27 -3.47 1.32
N SER A 127 23.28 -2.99 2.03
CA SER A 127 23.03 -1.56 2.17
C SER A 127 22.52 -1.21 3.56
N VAL A 128 22.68 0.04 3.91
CA VAL A 128 22.15 0.62 5.13
C VAL A 128 21.71 2.05 4.87
N ALA A 129 20.55 2.42 5.39
CA ALA A 129 20.13 3.82 5.45
C ALA A 129 19.98 4.25 6.92
N GLY A 130 20.42 5.46 7.23
CA GLY A 130 20.18 6.14 8.50
C GLY A 130 19.25 7.31 8.29
N GLU A 131 18.22 7.41 9.09
CA GLU A 131 17.23 8.47 8.96
C GLU A 131 17.04 9.23 10.26
N TYR A 132 17.01 10.55 10.16
CA TYR A 132 16.43 11.41 11.18
C TYR A 132 15.09 11.93 10.70
N TYR A 133 14.03 11.54 11.40
CA TYR A 133 12.66 11.96 11.14
C TYR A 133 12.17 12.92 12.23
N LYS A 134 11.53 14.02 11.82
CA LYS A 134 10.92 15.00 12.72
C LYS A 134 9.57 15.43 12.18
N LEU A 135 8.53 15.26 13.01
CA LEU A 135 7.19 15.76 12.78
C LEU A 135 6.70 16.43 14.06
N MET A 136 6.51 17.74 14.03
CA MET A 136 6.15 18.52 15.20
C MET A 136 7.12 18.25 16.38
N ASN A 137 6.63 17.67 17.48
CA ASN A 137 7.41 17.31 18.66
C ASN A 137 8.01 15.90 18.61
N TYR A 138 7.56 15.07 17.68
CA TYR A 138 8.11 13.73 17.50
C TYR A 138 9.43 13.78 16.74
N LYS A 139 10.46 13.17 17.30
CA LYS A 139 11.81 13.08 16.70
C LYS A 139 12.36 11.69 16.91
N LYS A 140 12.93 11.10 15.87
CA LYS A 140 13.50 9.75 15.94
C LYS A 140 14.65 9.58 14.95
N TRP A 141 15.74 8.97 15.44
CA TRP A 141 16.75 8.34 14.59
C TRP A 141 16.38 6.87 14.37
N ALA A 142 16.54 6.39 13.15
CA ALA A 142 16.33 5.00 12.78
C ALA A 142 17.39 4.55 11.78
N VAL A 143 17.63 3.24 11.72
CA VAL A 143 18.57 2.61 10.81
C VAL A 143 17.87 1.48 10.08
N TYR A 144 18.02 1.43 8.77
CA TYR A 144 17.36 0.48 7.87
C TYR A 144 18.41 -0.32 7.11
N PRO A 145 18.85 -1.47 7.63
CA PRO A 145 19.74 -2.38 6.91
C PRO A 145 18.97 -3.19 5.87
N ALA A 146 19.66 -3.53 4.77
CA ALA A 146 19.17 -4.49 3.79
C ALA A 146 20.33 -5.36 3.27
N MET A 147 20.00 -6.60 2.92
CA MET A 147 20.92 -7.58 2.36
C MET A 147 20.21 -8.41 1.29
N GLN A 148 20.86 -8.65 0.19
CA GLN A 148 20.43 -9.61 -0.85
C GLN A 148 21.61 -10.49 -1.22
N LEU A 149 21.44 -11.79 -1.07
CA LEU A 149 22.38 -12.83 -1.50
C LEU A 149 21.69 -13.68 -2.55
N SER A 150 22.28 -13.83 -3.72
CA SER A 150 21.81 -14.73 -4.77
C SER A 150 22.87 -15.78 -5.06
N TYR A 151 22.48 -17.05 -5.05
CA TYR A 151 23.35 -18.19 -5.33
C TYR A 151 22.72 -19.14 -6.35
N ALA A 152 23.31 -19.21 -7.54
CA ALA A 152 22.95 -20.14 -8.59
C ALA A 152 23.78 -21.44 -8.40
N LEU A 153 23.20 -22.45 -7.74
CA LEU A 153 23.82 -23.78 -7.64
C LEU A 153 24.04 -24.38 -9.04
N SER A 154 23.08 -24.18 -9.93
CA SER A 154 23.14 -24.46 -11.36
C SER A 154 22.16 -23.54 -12.11
N ASP A 155 22.13 -23.58 -13.45
CA ASP A 155 21.18 -22.83 -14.29
C ASP A 155 19.70 -23.12 -13.94
N SER A 156 19.44 -24.22 -13.28
CA SER A 156 18.09 -24.65 -12.91
C SER A 156 17.76 -24.49 -11.41
N HIS A 157 18.73 -24.14 -10.58
CA HIS A 157 18.56 -24.08 -9.13
C HIS A 157 19.18 -22.79 -8.59
N ILE A 158 18.35 -21.82 -8.27
CA ILE A 158 18.78 -20.52 -7.74
C ILE A 158 18.15 -20.33 -6.35
N PHE A 159 18.97 -19.92 -5.39
CA PHE A 159 18.59 -19.55 -4.04
C PHE A 159 18.83 -18.05 -3.85
N GLN A 160 17.85 -17.37 -3.26
CA GLN A 160 17.94 -15.95 -2.93
C GLN A 160 17.58 -15.77 -1.46
N LEU A 161 18.49 -15.23 -0.69
CA LEU A 161 18.25 -14.86 0.70
C LEU A 161 18.19 -13.33 0.77
N GLY A 162 17.05 -12.82 1.23
CA GLY A 162 16.78 -11.39 1.39
C GLY A 162 16.57 -11.04 2.87
N PHE A 163 17.07 -9.89 3.25
CA PHE A 163 16.65 -9.17 4.44
C PHE A 163 16.46 -7.72 4.06
N SER A 164 15.33 -7.15 4.41
CA SER A 164 15.05 -5.73 4.15
C SER A 164 14.43 -5.09 5.37
N SER A 165 14.66 -3.80 5.53
CA SER A 165 13.90 -2.99 6.45
C SER A 165 13.48 -1.69 5.75
N ASP A 166 12.26 -1.25 6.05
CA ASP A 166 11.67 -0.05 5.47
C ASP A 166 10.72 0.62 6.48
N LYS A 167 10.21 1.75 6.09
CA LYS A 167 9.34 2.60 6.89
C LYS A 167 8.12 3.02 6.10
N THR A 168 7.03 3.19 6.81
CA THR A 168 5.80 3.79 6.27
C THR A 168 5.35 4.92 7.19
N TYR A 169 5.00 6.06 6.61
CA TYR A 169 4.53 7.22 7.36
C TYR A 169 3.01 7.30 7.29
N PRO A 170 2.31 7.68 8.39
CA PRO A 170 0.88 7.96 8.35
C PRO A 170 0.58 9.14 7.43
N GLU A 171 -0.56 9.12 6.77
CA GLU A 171 -1.05 10.24 5.96
C GLU A 171 -1.31 11.48 6.82
N TYR A 172 -1.13 12.70 6.29
CA TYR A 172 -1.27 13.93 7.08
C TYR A 172 -2.66 14.09 7.68
N TRP A 173 -3.71 13.70 6.97
CA TRP A 173 -5.08 13.81 7.49
C TRP A 173 -5.33 12.89 8.70
N THR A 174 -4.64 11.76 8.81
CA THR A 174 -4.79 10.82 9.94
C THR A 174 -4.16 11.33 11.23
N ILE A 175 -3.17 12.23 11.12
CA ILE A 175 -2.44 12.80 12.27
C ILE A 175 -2.94 14.19 12.68
N GLN A 176 -3.95 14.73 12.00
CA GLN A 176 -4.60 15.98 12.39
C GLN A 176 -5.51 15.73 13.60
N GLU A 177 -5.62 16.73 14.46
CA GLU A 177 -6.62 16.71 15.53
C GLU A 177 -7.97 17.15 14.96
N SER A 178 -8.65 16.24 14.26
CA SER A 178 -9.91 16.53 13.58
C SER A 178 -10.98 15.51 13.92
N VAL A 179 -12.24 15.93 13.85
CA VAL A 179 -13.43 15.09 13.98
C VAL A 179 -14.21 15.22 12.69
N SER A 180 -14.32 14.16 11.90
CA SER A 180 -15.12 14.13 10.68
C SER A 180 -16.33 13.24 10.87
N TYR A 181 -17.54 13.74 10.63
CA TYR A 181 -18.75 12.96 10.68
C TYR A 181 -18.93 12.17 9.38
N MET A 182 -19.14 10.87 9.49
CA MET A 182 -19.53 10.01 8.37
C MET A 182 -21.06 9.95 8.23
N ASN A 183 -21.75 9.98 9.37
CA ASN A 183 -23.21 10.09 9.50
C ASN A 183 -23.54 10.47 10.95
N GLY A 184 -24.83 10.50 11.32
CA GLY A 184 -25.27 10.88 12.67
C GLY A 184 -24.78 9.98 13.81
N TYR A 185 -24.27 8.78 13.50
CA TYR A 185 -23.81 7.80 14.50
C TYR A 185 -22.36 7.36 14.28
N ALA A 186 -21.70 7.81 13.24
CA ALA A 186 -20.34 7.42 12.94
C ALA A 186 -19.44 8.63 12.69
N MET A 187 -18.29 8.64 13.34
CA MET A 187 -17.28 9.68 13.22
C MET A 187 -15.90 9.10 13.01
N LEU A 188 -15.07 9.83 12.30
CA LEU A 188 -13.66 9.57 12.12
C LEU A 188 -12.85 10.58 12.92
N LEU A 189 -12.00 10.09 13.80
CA LEU A 189 -11.10 10.89 14.60
C LEU A 189 -9.68 10.80 14.04
N GLY A 190 -9.02 11.93 13.91
CA GLY A 190 -7.59 11.97 13.69
C GLY A 190 -6.82 11.57 14.96
N ASN A 191 -5.54 11.25 14.80
CA ASN A 191 -4.70 10.83 15.91
C ASN A 191 -3.29 11.46 15.83
N PRO A 192 -3.06 12.61 16.49
CA PRO A 192 -1.76 13.27 16.49
C PRO A 192 -0.62 12.47 17.14
N ALA A 193 -0.94 11.37 17.84
CA ALA A 193 0.04 10.50 18.47
C ALA A 193 0.56 9.40 17.53
N LEU A 194 0.09 9.34 16.28
CA LEU A 194 0.55 8.35 15.31
C LEU A 194 2.05 8.49 15.03
N ARG A 195 2.68 7.34 14.94
CA ARG A 195 4.11 7.19 14.65
C ARG A 195 4.30 6.43 13.35
N PRO A 196 5.39 6.68 12.61
CA PRO A 196 5.78 5.86 11.48
C PRO A 196 5.98 4.41 11.89
N SER A 197 5.52 3.48 11.06
CA SER A 197 5.82 2.06 11.20
C SER A 197 7.18 1.71 10.63
N THR A 198 7.76 0.62 11.13
CA THR A 198 9.02 0.06 10.60
C THR A 198 8.80 -1.42 10.33
N ASP A 199 9.02 -1.82 9.09
CA ASP A 199 8.97 -3.22 8.64
C ASP A 199 10.37 -3.83 8.63
N TYR A 200 10.47 -5.08 9.04
CA TYR A 200 11.66 -5.93 8.93
C TYR A 200 11.22 -7.24 8.30
N THR A 201 11.71 -7.53 7.10
CA THR A 201 11.36 -8.74 6.36
C THR A 201 12.60 -9.56 6.07
N ALA A 202 12.55 -10.85 6.41
CA ALA A 202 13.53 -11.85 6.03
C ALA A 202 12.87 -12.91 5.15
N GLU A 203 13.50 -13.27 4.03
CA GLU A 203 12.94 -14.22 3.09
C GLU A 203 14.01 -15.11 2.45
N LEU A 204 13.61 -16.34 2.15
CA LEU A 204 14.39 -17.28 1.34
C LEU A 204 13.54 -17.72 0.16
N THR A 205 13.99 -17.41 -1.04
CA THR A 205 13.35 -17.81 -2.30
C THR A 205 14.20 -18.88 -2.99
N TYR A 206 13.55 -19.96 -3.37
CA TYR A 206 14.12 -20.98 -4.24
C TYR A 206 13.44 -20.95 -5.60
N VAL A 207 14.23 -20.74 -6.66
CA VAL A 207 13.77 -20.76 -8.05
C VAL A 207 14.25 -22.03 -8.73
N LEU A 208 13.31 -22.85 -9.20
CA LEU A 208 13.57 -24.09 -9.91
C LEU A 208 13.30 -23.95 -11.41
N LYS A 209 14.29 -24.26 -12.24
CA LYS A 209 14.25 -24.22 -13.71
C LYS A 209 13.83 -22.84 -14.26
N ASN A 210 14.20 -21.78 -13.58
CA ASN A 210 13.78 -20.39 -13.90
C ASN A 210 12.25 -20.24 -14.10
N LYS A 211 11.47 -21.10 -13.43
CA LYS A 211 10.03 -21.23 -13.68
C LYS A 211 9.20 -21.35 -12.41
N TYR A 212 9.58 -22.22 -11.49
CA TYR A 212 8.88 -22.47 -10.25
C TYR A 212 9.54 -21.70 -9.13
N MET A 213 8.74 -21.01 -8.32
CA MET A 213 9.24 -20.23 -7.19
C MET A 213 8.62 -20.72 -5.89
N PHE A 214 9.46 -20.92 -4.88
CA PHE A 214 9.07 -21.27 -3.52
C PHE A 214 9.74 -20.26 -2.60
N ASN A 215 8.96 -19.57 -1.81
CA ASN A 215 9.42 -18.56 -0.88
C ASN A 215 8.95 -18.90 0.52
N VAL A 216 9.81 -18.72 1.51
CA VAL A 216 9.45 -18.69 2.92
C VAL A 216 9.86 -17.33 3.48
N TYR A 217 9.01 -16.75 4.32
CA TYR A 217 9.23 -15.40 4.79
C TYR A 217 8.79 -15.20 6.24
N TYR A 218 9.41 -14.22 6.88
CA TYR A 218 9.02 -13.65 8.16
C TYR A 218 9.05 -12.14 8.05
N SER A 219 7.96 -11.49 8.43
CA SER A 219 7.84 -10.04 8.51
C SER A 219 7.44 -9.65 9.93
N TYR A 220 8.09 -8.62 10.45
CA TYR A 220 7.79 -7.99 11.73
C TYR A 220 7.62 -6.49 11.51
N ILE A 221 6.41 -5.99 11.73
CA ILE A 221 6.08 -4.57 11.54
C ILE A 221 5.86 -3.93 12.89
N LYS A 222 6.82 -3.14 13.32
CA LYS A 222 6.73 -2.34 14.54
C LYS A 222 5.94 -1.08 14.32
N ASP A 223 5.14 -0.69 15.31
CA ASP A 223 4.29 0.51 15.25
C ASP A 223 3.37 0.53 14.00
N LEU A 224 2.96 -0.65 13.48
CA LEU A 224 1.97 -0.74 12.40
C LEU A 224 0.77 0.13 12.74
N PHE A 225 0.26 0.93 11.81
CA PHE A 225 -0.93 1.73 12.04
C PHE A 225 -2.07 1.29 11.11
N ASN A 226 -3.25 1.11 11.72
CA ASN A 226 -4.47 0.74 11.03
C ASN A 226 -5.67 1.47 11.62
N GLN A 227 -6.69 1.70 10.79
CA GLN A 227 -7.96 2.25 11.25
C GLN A 227 -8.81 1.15 11.88
N LEU A 228 -9.24 1.37 13.11
CA LEU A 228 -10.15 0.50 13.83
C LEU A 228 -11.43 1.26 14.21
N ALA A 229 -12.54 0.52 14.27
CA ALA A 229 -13.81 1.00 14.77
C ALA A 229 -13.97 0.66 16.26
N TYR A 230 -14.50 1.61 17.02
CA TYR A 230 -14.78 1.48 18.44
C TYR A 230 -16.22 1.95 18.73
N GLN A 231 -17.02 1.09 19.37
CA GLN A 231 -18.33 1.49 19.86
C GLN A 231 -18.17 2.22 21.18
N SER A 232 -18.63 3.47 21.24
CA SER A 232 -18.57 4.26 22.48
C SER A 232 -19.48 3.63 23.56
N PRO A 233 -19.01 3.49 24.79
CA PRO A 233 -19.87 3.04 25.90
C PRO A 233 -20.80 4.13 26.41
N ASP A 234 -20.51 5.41 26.15
CA ASP A 234 -21.19 6.56 26.75
C ASP A 234 -22.28 7.14 25.85
N LYS A 235 -22.23 6.86 24.56
CA LYS A 235 -23.18 7.36 23.57
C LYS A 235 -23.35 6.41 22.40
N LEU A 236 -24.48 6.47 21.71
CA LEU A 236 -24.70 5.71 20.47
C LEU A 236 -23.82 6.30 19.35
N ALA A 237 -22.54 5.92 19.36
CA ALA A 237 -21.58 6.38 18.37
C ALA A 237 -20.53 5.30 18.05
N LEU A 238 -20.28 5.16 16.74
CA LEU A 238 -19.18 4.38 16.21
C LEU A 238 -18.01 5.32 15.86
N ILE A 239 -16.88 5.11 16.48
CA ILE A 239 -15.69 5.94 16.32
C ILE A 239 -14.67 5.18 15.49
N TYR A 240 -14.30 5.70 14.34
CA TYR A 240 -13.17 5.22 13.57
C TYR A 240 -11.92 6.03 13.92
N GLN A 241 -10.83 5.37 14.20
CA GLN A 241 -9.57 6.04 14.48
C GLN A 241 -8.39 5.18 13.99
N THR A 242 -7.42 5.80 13.34
CA THR A 242 -6.15 5.15 13.04
C THR A 242 -5.28 5.14 14.28
N ILE A 243 -4.77 3.98 14.65
CA ILE A 243 -3.92 3.78 15.83
C ILE A 243 -2.67 2.99 15.46
N ASN A 244 -1.60 3.14 16.24
CA ASN A 244 -0.47 2.22 16.15
C ASN A 244 -0.77 0.94 16.94
N TYR A 245 -0.48 -0.22 16.33
CA TYR A 245 -0.29 -1.48 17.05
C TYR A 245 1.10 -1.49 17.67
N ASP A 246 1.33 -2.30 18.70
CA ASP A 246 2.68 -2.52 19.20
C ASP A 246 3.53 -3.20 18.13
N TYR A 247 2.94 -4.24 17.49
CA TYR A 247 3.52 -4.89 16.31
C TYR A 247 2.53 -5.82 15.60
N GLU A 248 2.85 -6.13 14.35
CA GLU A 248 2.32 -7.26 13.59
C GLU A 248 3.46 -8.21 13.25
N GLU A 249 3.21 -9.52 13.40
CA GLU A 249 4.08 -10.58 12.89
C GLU A 249 3.34 -11.36 11.81
N ASN A 250 4.04 -11.66 10.71
CA ASN A 250 3.52 -12.48 9.63
C ASN A 250 4.61 -13.42 9.15
N TYR A 251 4.38 -14.73 9.22
CA TYR A 251 5.30 -15.73 8.70
C TYR A 251 4.55 -16.75 7.87
N GLY A 252 5.13 -17.12 6.75
CA GLY A 252 4.45 -17.97 5.80
C GLY A 252 5.33 -18.52 4.71
N ALA A 253 4.67 -19.18 3.78
CA ALA A 253 5.29 -19.74 2.59
C ALA A 253 4.40 -19.51 1.37
N THR A 254 5.05 -19.17 0.24
CA THR A 254 4.40 -18.96 -1.05
C THR A 254 4.98 -19.94 -2.08
N ALA A 255 4.12 -20.52 -2.91
CA ALA A 255 4.51 -21.30 -4.08
C ALA A 255 3.88 -20.73 -5.34
N THR A 256 4.70 -20.43 -6.36
CA THR A 256 4.24 -20.01 -7.70
C THR A 256 4.61 -21.07 -8.71
N ILE A 257 3.60 -21.64 -9.35
CA ILE A 257 3.70 -22.82 -10.21
C ILE A 257 3.05 -22.49 -11.57
N PRO A 258 3.81 -22.05 -12.56
CA PRO A 258 3.33 -21.90 -13.93
C PRO A 258 3.37 -23.27 -14.65
N PHE A 259 2.34 -23.52 -15.47
CA PHE A 259 2.28 -24.71 -16.33
C PHE A 259 1.57 -24.42 -17.65
N SER A 260 1.76 -25.30 -18.62
CA SER A 260 1.10 -25.22 -19.93
C SER A 260 0.64 -26.59 -20.34
N VAL A 261 -0.53 -26.66 -21.00
CA VAL A 261 -1.13 -27.89 -21.51
C VAL A 261 -1.42 -27.70 -22.99
N GLY A 262 -0.89 -28.60 -23.83
CA GLY A 262 -1.21 -28.70 -25.27
C GLY A 262 -0.99 -27.42 -26.08
N GLY A 263 -0.21 -26.45 -25.62
CA GLY A 263 0.01 -25.16 -26.29
C GLY A 263 -1.21 -24.23 -26.36
N PHE A 264 -2.39 -24.69 -25.92
CA PHE A 264 -3.61 -23.89 -25.89
C PHE A 264 -3.94 -23.31 -24.52
N TRP A 265 -3.45 -23.90 -23.44
CA TRP A 265 -3.70 -23.45 -22.08
C TRP A 265 -2.40 -23.15 -21.35
N ASN A 266 -2.24 -21.90 -20.93
CA ASN A 266 -1.18 -21.44 -20.04
C ASN A 266 -1.80 -21.01 -18.72
N SER A 267 -1.23 -21.48 -17.62
CA SER A 267 -1.72 -21.17 -16.28
C SER A 267 -0.57 -20.88 -15.33
N GLN A 268 -0.86 -20.07 -14.32
CA GLN A 268 0.00 -19.85 -13.17
C GLN A 268 -0.86 -19.96 -11.90
N ILE A 269 -0.48 -20.88 -11.02
CA ILE A 269 -1.06 -20.99 -9.68
C ILE A 269 -0.09 -20.32 -8.70
N THR A 270 -0.63 -19.48 -7.81
CA THR A 270 0.10 -18.96 -6.65
C THR A 270 -0.68 -19.34 -5.40
N LEU A 271 -0.01 -20.02 -4.49
CA LEU A 271 -0.53 -20.39 -3.18
C LEU A 271 0.31 -19.73 -2.10
N ASP A 272 -0.32 -19.10 -1.13
CA ASP A 272 0.30 -18.57 0.06
C ASP A 272 -0.43 -19.08 1.30
N GLY A 273 0.33 -19.49 2.30
CA GLY A 273 -0.18 -19.85 3.61
C GLY A 273 0.64 -19.13 4.67
N SER A 274 -0.02 -18.33 5.50
CA SER A 274 0.68 -17.54 6.51
C SER A 274 -0.06 -17.51 7.85
N ILE A 275 0.69 -17.24 8.90
CA ILE A 275 0.16 -16.97 10.24
C ILE A 275 0.39 -15.51 10.54
N LEU A 276 -0.71 -14.79 10.76
CA LEU A 276 -0.75 -13.38 11.08
C LEU A 276 -1.03 -13.20 12.57
N LYS A 277 -0.26 -12.35 13.24
CA LYS A 277 -0.44 -12.00 14.66
C LYS A 277 -0.40 -10.50 14.85
N ASP A 278 -1.48 -9.95 15.39
CA ASP A 278 -1.66 -8.53 15.71
C ASP A 278 -1.63 -8.34 17.22
N VAL A 279 -0.81 -7.39 17.69
CA VAL A 279 -0.69 -7.05 19.11
C VAL A 279 -0.85 -5.54 19.31
N CYS A 280 -1.74 -5.16 20.24
CA CYS A 280 -1.93 -3.78 20.65
C CYS A 280 -2.43 -3.72 22.09
N ASP A 281 -1.70 -3.01 22.93
CA ASP A 281 -2.03 -2.80 24.36
C ASP A 281 -2.73 -1.47 24.64
N SER A 282 -2.81 -0.58 23.66
CA SER A 282 -3.21 0.82 23.82
C SER A 282 -4.48 1.24 23.06
N PHE A 283 -5.29 0.32 22.55
CA PHE A 283 -6.55 0.64 21.86
C PHE A 283 -7.69 0.83 22.87
N HIS A 284 -7.99 2.07 23.24
CA HIS A 284 -8.96 2.39 24.30
C HIS A 284 -8.70 1.51 25.56
N ALA A 285 -9.71 0.87 26.14
CA ALA A 285 -9.55 -0.13 27.20
C ALA A 285 -9.45 -1.57 26.64
N ILE A 286 -9.30 -1.74 25.34
CA ILE A 286 -9.37 -3.03 24.64
C ILE A 286 -7.97 -3.42 24.20
N ARG A 287 -7.31 -4.28 24.96
CA ARG A 287 -6.05 -4.91 24.55
C ARG A 287 -6.34 -6.09 23.63
N PHE A 288 -5.57 -6.26 22.56
CA PHE A 288 -5.65 -7.45 21.74
C PHE A 288 -4.27 -8.06 21.45
N ASN A 289 -4.26 -9.38 21.44
CA ASN A 289 -3.17 -10.22 20.99
C ASN A 289 -3.85 -11.38 20.27
N ARG A 290 -3.93 -11.28 18.94
CA ARG A 290 -4.72 -12.21 18.13
C ARG A 290 -3.85 -12.81 17.07
N THR A 291 -4.03 -14.12 16.86
CA THR A 291 -3.30 -14.86 15.84
C THR A 291 -4.29 -15.63 14.97
N LYS A 292 -4.08 -15.62 13.66
CA LYS A 292 -4.93 -16.36 12.72
C LYS A 292 -4.14 -16.81 11.49
N PHE A 293 -4.46 -17.99 11.01
CA PHE A 293 -3.99 -18.46 9.71
C PHE A 293 -4.73 -17.74 8.59
N ARG A 294 -3.97 -17.36 7.54
CA ARG A 294 -4.49 -16.80 6.28
C ARG A 294 -3.96 -17.63 5.13
N GLY A 295 -4.86 -18.15 4.29
CA GLY A 295 -4.53 -18.80 3.03
C GLY A 295 -4.94 -17.95 1.85
N ILE A 296 -4.09 -17.84 0.83
CA ILE A 296 -4.38 -17.16 -0.43
C ILE A 296 -4.15 -18.15 -1.57
N ALA A 297 -5.10 -18.24 -2.49
CA ALA A 297 -4.95 -19.02 -3.71
C ALA A 297 -5.33 -18.13 -4.90
N MET A 298 -4.42 -18.01 -5.86
CA MET A 298 -4.65 -17.30 -7.11
C MET A 298 -4.36 -18.21 -8.29
N MET A 299 -5.17 -18.12 -9.33
CA MET A 299 -4.97 -18.86 -10.57
C MET A 299 -5.23 -17.95 -11.76
N ASN A 300 -4.22 -17.72 -12.56
CA ASN A 300 -4.28 -16.94 -13.79
C ASN A 300 -4.22 -17.86 -14.99
N ASN A 301 -5.26 -17.88 -15.82
CA ASN A 301 -5.37 -18.77 -16.96
C ASN A 301 -5.49 -17.96 -18.24
N THR A 302 -4.81 -18.43 -19.28
CA THR A 302 -4.96 -17.97 -20.64
C THR A 302 -5.20 -19.16 -21.56
N PHE A 303 -6.37 -19.18 -22.19
CA PHE A 303 -6.73 -20.19 -23.17
C PHE A 303 -6.66 -19.57 -24.56
N LYS A 304 -5.84 -20.15 -25.43
CA LYS A 304 -5.79 -19.78 -26.83
C LYS A 304 -6.93 -20.52 -27.55
N LEU A 305 -8.01 -19.78 -27.85
CA LEU A 305 -9.19 -20.34 -28.53
C LEU A 305 -8.94 -20.55 -30.02
N PHE A 306 -8.29 -19.57 -30.65
CA PHE A 306 -7.95 -19.62 -32.07
C PHE A 306 -6.54 -19.08 -32.28
N SER A 307 -5.86 -19.55 -33.35
CA SER A 307 -4.55 -19.04 -33.75
C SER A 307 -4.67 -17.94 -34.80
N GLU A 308 -5.61 -18.12 -35.73
CA GLU A 308 -5.98 -17.15 -36.74
C GLU A 308 -7.51 -17.18 -36.89
N PRO A 309 -8.21 -16.13 -36.41
CA PRO A 309 -7.68 -14.95 -35.70
C PRO A 309 -7.11 -15.28 -34.30
N ASP A 310 -6.09 -14.54 -33.82
CA ASP A 310 -5.54 -14.75 -32.46
C ASP A 310 -6.55 -14.28 -31.40
N ILE A 311 -7.34 -15.25 -30.91
CA ILE A 311 -8.35 -15.02 -29.87
C ILE A 311 -7.99 -15.82 -28.64
N ARG A 312 -7.96 -15.15 -27.48
CA ARG A 312 -7.63 -15.73 -26.19
C ARG A 312 -8.69 -15.42 -25.15
N LEU A 313 -9.03 -16.42 -24.34
CA LEU A 313 -9.84 -16.28 -23.15
C LEU A 313 -8.91 -16.21 -21.95
N GLU A 314 -9.07 -15.20 -21.13
CA GLU A 314 -8.39 -15.05 -19.85
C GLU A 314 -9.38 -15.31 -18.70
N LEU A 315 -9.04 -16.19 -17.76
CA LEU A 315 -9.83 -16.45 -16.55
C LEU A 315 -8.90 -16.36 -15.35
N ASN A 316 -9.12 -15.35 -14.50
CA ASN A 316 -8.31 -15.13 -13.33
C ASN A 316 -9.18 -15.30 -12.08
N SER A 317 -8.75 -16.12 -11.16
CA SER A 317 -9.44 -16.37 -9.91
C SER A 317 -8.56 -16.05 -8.72
N MET A 318 -9.17 -15.55 -7.65
CA MET A 318 -8.55 -15.27 -6.38
C MET A 318 -9.45 -15.74 -5.24
N TYR A 319 -8.86 -16.36 -4.26
CA TYR A 319 -9.48 -16.70 -2.98
C TYR A 319 -8.55 -16.33 -1.84
N VAL A 320 -9.07 -15.67 -0.82
CA VAL A 320 -8.41 -15.40 0.46
C VAL A 320 -9.28 -15.99 1.56
N SER A 321 -8.72 -16.82 2.40
CA SER A 321 -9.44 -17.37 3.58
C SER A 321 -9.79 -16.25 4.56
N SER A 322 -10.63 -16.52 5.55
CA SER A 322 -10.87 -15.54 6.62
C SER A 322 -9.57 -15.16 7.32
N PHE A 323 -9.42 -13.90 7.68
CA PHE A 323 -8.26 -13.35 8.37
C PHE A 323 -8.66 -12.31 9.41
N ILE A 324 -7.70 -11.77 10.15
CA ILE A 324 -7.90 -10.71 11.15
C ILE A 324 -7.22 -9.42 10.71
N GLN A 325 -7.72 -8.31 11.25
CA GLN A 325 -7.04 -7.02 11.28
C GLN A 325 -7.38 -6.37 12.62
N GLY A 326 -6.46 -6.44 13.56
CA GLY A 326 -6.71 -6.04 14.95
C GLY A 326 -7.90 -6.80 15.54
N ILE A 327 -8.97 -6.06 15.88
CA ILE A 327 -10.21 -6.64 16.45
C ILE A 327 -11.21 -7.10 15.38
N TYR A 328 -10.95 -6.85 14.11
CA TYR A 328 -11.81 -7.30 13.02
C TYR A 328 -11.59 -8.79 12.70
N ASP A 329 -12.69 -9.50 12.47
CA ASP A 329 -12.75 -10.78 11.78
C ASP A 329 -13.31 -10.54 10.38
N ILE A 330 -12.49 -10.78 9.37
CA ILE A 330 -12.84 -10.57 7.96
C ILE A 330 -13.18 -11.93 7.35
N SER A 331 -14.35 -12.01 6.72
CA SER A 331 -14.82 -13.23 6.04
C SER A 331 -13.97 -13.57 4.82
N PRO A 332 -14.03 -14.80 4.30
CA PRO A 332 -13.33 -15.14 3.07
C PRO A 332 -13.72 -14.23 1.92
N ILE A 333 -12.76 -13.93 1.06
CA ILE A 333 -12.92 -13.10 -0.13
C ILE A 333 -12.59 -13.95 -1.35
N TRP A 334 -13.41 -13.89 -2.38
CA TRP A 334 -13.08 -14.52 -3.64
C TRP A 334 -13.66 -13.75 -4.82
N LYS A 335 -13.05 -13.90 -5.98
CA LYS A 335 -13.59 -13.39 -7.23
C LYS A 335 -13.04 -14.15 -8.43
N ILE A 336 -13.78 -14.06 -9.53
CA ILE A 336 -13.34 -14.52 -10.85
C ILE A 336 -13.50 -13.37 -11.82
N ASP A 337 -12.41 -13.03 -12.51
CA ASP A 337 -12.39 -12.09 -13.62
C ASP A 337 -12.31 -12.87 -14.94
N ALA A 338 -13.04 -12.43 -15.97
CA ALA A 338 -13.02 -13.02 -17.30
C ALA A 338 -12.65 -11.97 -18.35
N GLY A 339 -11.87 -12.36 -19.35
CA GLY A 339 -11.48 -11.47 -20.45
C GLY A 339 -11.43 -12.21 -21.77
N LEU A 340 -11.92 -11.57 -22.85
CA LEU A 340 -11.74 -12.04 -24.20
C LEU A 340 -10.85 -11.03 -24.94
N LYS A 341 -9.74 -11.53 -25.46
CA LYS A 341 -8.73 -10.74 -26.14
C LYS A 341 -8.61 -11.18 -27.59
N TRP A 342 -8.78 -10.27 -28.52
CA TRP A 342 -8.60 -10.46 -29.95
C TRP A 342 -7.45 -9.60 -30.46
N THR A 343 -6.42 -10.25 -31.02
CA THR A 343 -5.27 -9.58 -31.61
C THR A 343 -5.32 -9.75 -33.15
N PHE A 344 -5.22 -8.65 -33.88
CA PHE A 344 -5.36 -8.62 -35.36
C PHE A 344 -4.46 -7.55 -36.00
N ALA A 345 -4.61 -7.31 -37.31
CA ALA A 345 -3.81 -6.37 -38.09
C ALA A 345 -2.29 -6.59 -37.95
N GLY A 346 -1.83 -7.85 -38.04
CA GLY A 346 -0.41 -8.18 -37.87
C GLY A 346 0.11 -7.90 -36.46
N LYS A 347 -0.71 -8.12 -35.44
CA LYS A 347 -0.45 -7.84 -33.98
C LYS A 347 -0.35 -6.35 -33.63
N LYS A 348 -0.77 -5.46 -34.56
CA LYS A 348 -0.81 -4.02 -34.32
C LYS A 348 -2.08 -3.57 -33.60
N ALA A 349 -3.17 -4.31 -33.74
CA ALA A 349 -4.46 -4.01 -33.13
C ALA A 349 -4.81 -5.07 -32.07
N GLU A 350 -5.37 -4.62 -30.96
CA GLU A 350 -5.87 -5.45 -29.88
C GLU A 350 -7.23 -4.92 -29.42
N LEU A 351 -8.23 -5.78 -29.40
CA LEU A 351 -9.53 -5.52 -28.77
C LEU A 351 -9.65 -6.44 -27.58
N LYS A 352 -9.96 -5.89 -26.42
CA LYS A 352 -10.15 -6.63 -25.18
C LYS A 352 -11.49 -6.28 -24.54
N LEU A 353 -12.31 -7.29 -24.31
CA LEU A 353 -13.48 -7.24 -23.44
C LEU A 353 -13.09 -7.85 -22.10
N LYS A 354 -13.32 -7.16 -20.99
CA LYS A 354 -13.03 -7.65 -19.64
C LYS A 354 -14.25 -7.46 -18.72
N VAL A 355 -14.55 -8.48 -17.97
CA VAL A 355 -15.52 -8.47 -16.85
C VAL A 355 -14.74 -8.73 -15.57
N ASN A 356 -14.69 -7.77 -14.68
CA ASN A 356 -14.16 -7.96 -13.34
C ASN A 356 -15.27 -8.46 -12.41
N ASP A 357 -14.90 -9.32 -11.48
CA ASP A 357 -15.79 -9.90 -10.48
C ASP A 357 -17.11 -10.43 -11.07
N LEU A 358 -17.00 -11.40 -11.96
CA LEU A 358 -18.10 -11.98 -12.75
C LEU A 358 -19.31 -12.35 -11.88
N PHE A 359 -19.10 -12.77 -10.64
CA PHE A 359 -20.11 -13.28 -9.73
C PHE A 359 -20.54 -12.27 -8.64
N ASP A 360 -20.02 -11.03 -8.64
CA ASP A 360 -20.28 -10.00 -7.62
C ASP A 360 -19.97 -10.51 -6.19
N SER A 361 -18.83 -11.20 -6.06
CA SER A 361 -18.48 -11.95 -4.86
C SER A 361 -17.36 -11.30 -4.03
N PHE A 362 -16.77 -10.20 -4.51
CA PHE A 362 -15.69 -9.48 -3.82
C PHE A 362 -16.22 -8.53 -2.74
N ASN A 363 -17.09 -9.04 -1.88
CA ASN A 363 -17.80 -8.31 -0.84
C ASN A 363 -17.57 -8.99 0.53
N PRO A 364 -16.44 -8.74 1.21
CA PRO A 364 -16.21 -9.35 2.52
C PRO A 364 -17.12 -8.74 3.58
N ASP A 365 -17.71 -9.58 4.41
CA ASP A 365 -18.27 -9.16 5.69
C ASP A 365 -17.14 -8.94 6.70
N THR A 366 -17.25 -7.89 7.49
CA THR A 366 -16.34 -7.62 8.59
C THR A 366 -17.13 -7.64 9.89
N LYS A 367 -16.64 -8.38 10.87
CA LYS A 367 -17.29 -8.52 12.19
C LYS A 367 -16.30 -8.12 13.29
N ILE A 368 -16.84 -7.44 14.30
CA ILE A 368 -16.18 -7.27 15.59
C ILE A 368 -17.03 -8.05 16.58
N ASN A 369 -16.45 -9.03 17.25
CA ASN A 369 -17.03 -9.72 18.39
C ASN A 369 -15.89 -9.95 19.40
N TYR A 370 -15.49 -8.88 20.06
CA TYR A 370 -14.30 -8.88 20.88
C TYR A 370 -14.42 -7.94 22.08
N LYS A 371 -14.31 -8.48 23.30
CA LYS A 371 -14.28 -7.72 24.58
C LYS A 371 -15.38 -6.65 24.68
N GLY A 372 -16.63 -7.03 24.48
CA GLY A 372 -17.78 -6.12 24.61
C GLY A 372 -18.06 -5.25 23.38
N GLN A 373 -17.27 -5.33 22.34
CA GLN A 373 -17.56 -4.70 21.06
C GLN A 373 -18.28 -5.70 20.16
N HIS A 374 -19.43 -5.32 19.62
CA HIS A 374 -20.26 -6.15 18.76
C HIS A 374 -20.74 -5.36 17.55
N LEU A 375 -20.12 -5.57 16.39
CA LEU A 375 -20.43 -4.86 15.17
C LEU A 375 -20.39 -5.81 13.97
N ILE A 376 -21.33 -5.68 13.07
CA ILE A 376 -21.35 -6.35 11.77
C ILE A 376 -21.38 -5.27 10.70
N MET A 377 -20.40 -5.28 9.82
CA MET A 377 -20.29 -4.37 8.70
C MET A 377 -20.41 -5.18 7.41
N ASN A 378 -21.54 -5.04 6.72
CA ASN A 378 -21.76 -5.63 5.41
C ASN A 378 -21.48 -4.56 4.36
N GLN A 379 -20.28 -4.58 3.81
CA GLN A 379 -19.90 -3.63 2.77
C GLN A 379 -20.17 -4.23 1.38
N ARG A 380 -20.94 -3.53 0.57
CA ARG A 380 -21.01 -3.83 -0.86
C ARG A 380 -20.09 -2.89 -1.62
N ARG A 381 -19.15 -3.48 -2.34
CA ARG A 381 -18.23 -2.76 -3.23
C ARG A 381 -18.78 -2.84 -4.64
N ASP A 382 -18.67 -1.75 -5.38
CA ASP A 382 -18.90 -1.76 -6.83
C ASP A 382 -17.69 -2.38 -7.54
N SER A 383 -17.52 -3.70 -7.35
CA SER A 383 -16.38 -4.47 -7.88
C SER A 383 -16.66 -5.04 -9.27
N ARG A 384 -17.97 -5.28 -9.59
CA ARG A 384 -18.36 -5.84 -10.87
C ARG A 384 -18.48 -4.76 -11.94
N ASN A 385 -17.56 -4.79 -12.89
CA ASN A 385 -17.59 -3.88 -14.03
C ASN A 385 -17.24 -4.57 -15.33
N ILE A 386 -17.70 -4.00 -16.43
CA ILE A 386 -17.40 -4.44 -17.78
C ILE A 386 -16.60 -3.33 -18.46
N SER A 387 -15.49 -3.67 -19.07
CA SER A 387 -14.66 -2.74 -19.82
C SER A 387 -14.35 -3.27 -21.22
N VAL A 388 -14.36 -2.37 -22.20
CA VAL A 388 -13.90 -2.64 -23.56
C VAL A 388 -12.71 -1.72 -23.83
N SER A 389 -11.59 -2.28 -24.24
CA SER A 389 -10.42 -1.51 -24.63
C SER A 389 -9.99 -1.86 -26.06
N PHE A 390 -9.66 -0.84 -26.82
CA PHE A 390 -9.06 -0.98 -28.13
C PHE A 390 -7.71 -0.29 -28.16
N VAL A 391 -6.69 -1.03 -28.54
CA VAL A 391 -5.31 -0.52 -28.64
C VAL A 391 -4.82 -0.73 -30.08
N TYR A 392 -4.33 0.33 -30.70
CA TYR A 392 -3.68 0.26 -31.99
C TYR A 392 -2.26 0.83 -31.92
N LYS A 393 -1.27 0.03 -32.23
CA LYS A 393 0.15 0.40 -32.24
C LYS A 393 0.52 1.03 -33.58
N PHE A 394 0.71 2.34 -33.59
CA PHE A 394 1.18 3.08 -34.76
C PHE A 394 2.42 3.90 -34.42
N GLY A 395 3.33 4.04 -35.36
CA GLY A 395 4.57 4.77 -35.20
C GLY A 395 5.62 4.06 -34.33
N GLY A 396 6.78 4.65 -34.22
CA GLY A 396 7.92 4.18 -33.42
C GLY A 396 8.12 5.00 -32.13
N TYR A 397 7.07 5.61 -31.57
CA TYR A 397 7.17 6.42 -30.36
C TYR A 397 7.61 5.55 -29.18
N LYS A 398 8.73 5.92 -28.58
CA LYS A 398 9.14 5.41 -27.26
C LYS A 398 8.60 6.38 -26.23
N ALA A 399 7.71 5.91 -25.35
CA ALA A 399 7.26 6.72 -24.24
C ALA A 399 8.48 7.14 -23.40
N LYS A 400 8.58 8.43 -23.07
CA LYS A 400 9.55 8.88 -22.08
C LYS A 400 9.02 8.47 -20.70
N GLU A 401 9.88 7.84 -19.92
CA GLU A 401 9.59 7.59 -18.51
C GLU A 401 9.52 8.92 -17.79
N HIS A 402 8.45 9.12 -17.05
CA HIS A 402 8.29 10.25 -16.15
C HIS A 402 8.37 9.73 -14.72
N LYS A 403 9.10 10.45 -13.86
CA LYS A 403 9.11 10.16 -12.43
C LYS A 403 7.71 10.32 -11.87
N SER A 404 7.23 9.32 -11.15
CA SER A 404 5.94 9.42 -10.44
C SER A 404 6.07 10.37 -9.25
N VAL A 405 5.03 11.17 -9.03
CA VAL A 405 4.95 12.04 -7.85
C VAL A 405 4.68 11.18 -6.61
N ASP A 406 5.46 11.36 -5.55
CA ASP A 406 5.19 10.72 -4.28
C ASP A 406 4.03 11.42 -3.56
N THR A 407 2.88 10.75 -3.57
CA THR A 407 1.63 11.21 -2.93
C THR A 407 1.26 10.37 -1.70
N SER A 408 2.14 9.50 -1.23
CA SER A 408 1.89 8.56 -0.13
C SER A 408 1.41 9.22 1.18
N ARG A 409 1.68 10.52 1.34
CA ARG A 409 1.29 11.30 2.52
C ARG A 409 -0.01 12.09 2.35
N PHE A 410 -0.60 12.11 1.15
CA PHE A 410 -1.68 13.06 0.81
C PHE A 410 -3.09 12.50 1.04
N GLY A 411 -3.24 11.17 1.12
CA GLY A 411 -4.51 10.54 1.51
C GLY A 411 -5.55 10.46 0.37
N PHE A 412 -5.17 10.02 -0.85
CA PHE A 412 -6.08 9.68 -1.95
C PHE A 412 -5.70 8.40 -2.70
#